data_def2b30747a99c146809ad210ef7e7d9
#
_entry.id   def2b30747a99c146809ad210ef7e7d9
#
_cell.length_a   1.000
_cell.length_b   1.000
_cell.length_c   1.000
_cell.angle_alpha   90.00
_cell.angle_beta   90.00
_cell.angle_gamma   90.00
#
_symmetry.space_group_name_H-M   'P 1'
#
loop_
_entity.id
_entity.type
_entity.pdbx_description
1 polymer ?
#
loop_
_entity_poly.entity_id
_entity_poly.type
_entity_poly.pdbx_seq_one_letter_code
_entity_poly.pdbx_strand_id
1 'polypeptide(L)'
;MQIAILTFEGFNELDSFIALGILNRLHAKGWKAHITSPTPQVTSMNGVTITRQKPLEFAAEADAVLIGSGIKTREIAQDTNMLAKIRLDPARQIIGAQCSGTLLLAKLGLIGSLPACTDLMTKPWVIEAGVNVIDTPFVAHGNVATAGGCLASQYLAAWMIARLGTVREAEEAMHYVAPVGQKQAYVAQALAA
;
A
#
# COMPACT_ATOMS: atom_id res chain seq x y z
N MET A 1 -9.41 -9.22 10.72
CA MET A 1 -8.38 -8.99 9.70
C MET A 1 -7.30 -8.09 10.27
N GLN A 2 -6.03 -8.47 10.11
CA GLN A 2 -4.87 -7.71 10.54
C GLN A 2 -4.12 -7.21 9.29
N ILE A 3 -3.87 -5.93 9.21
CA ILE A 3 -3.26 -5.32 8.01
C ILE A 3 -2.02 -4.54 8.43
N ALA A 4 -0.89 -4.80 7.79
CA ALA A 4 0.35 -4.06 7.99
C ALA A 4 0.51 -2.99 6.92
N ILE A 5 0.68 -1.74 7.32
CA ILE A 5 1.08 -0.65 6.42
C ILE A 5 2.56 -0.36 6.69
N LEU A 6 3.43 -0.87 5.81
CA LEU A 6 4.86 -0.70 5.94
C LEU A 6 5.24 0.76 5.70
N THR A 7 5.75 1.38 6.74
CA THR A 7 6.06 2.80 6.78
C THR A 7 7.49 2.99 7.24
N PHE A 8 8.33 3.55 6.38
CA PHE A 8 9.77 3.71 6.60
C PHE A 8 10.12 5.17 6.86
N GLU A 9 11.35 5.41 7.32
CA GLU A 9 11.88 6.76 7.46
C GLU A 9 11.78 7.55 6.15
N GLY A 10 11.31 8.79 6.19
CA GLY A 10 11.03 9.62 5.02
C GLY A 10 9.73 9.26 4.29
N PHE A 11 8.78 8.60 4.96
CA PHE A 11 7.52 8.15 4.36
C PHE A 11 6.65 9.30 3.83
N ASN A 12 5.82 9.00 2.85
CA ASN A 12 4.78 9.90 2.37
C ASN A 12 3.49 9.69 3.19
N GLU A 13 3.04 10.73 3.86
CA GLU A 13 1.87 10.70 4.74
C GLU A 13 0.59 10.29 4.01
N LEU A 14 0.37 10.83 2.81
CA LEU A 14 -0.83 10.54 2.03
C LEU A 14 -0.92 9.05 1.70
N ASP A 15 0.20 8.45 1.29
CA ASP A 15 0.24 7.05 0.86
C ASP A 15 -0.02 6.09 2.03
N SER A 16 0.42 6.45 3.24
CA SER A 16 0.18 5.64 4.44
C SER A 16 -1.18 5.93 5.08
N PHE A 17 -1.56 7.21 5.22
CA PHE A 17 -2.71 7.58 6.06
C PHE A 17 -4.05 7.50 5.33
N ILE A 18 -4.08 7.71 4.01
CA ILE A 18 -5.33 7.49 3.24
C ILE A 18 -5.75 6.03 3.37
N ALA A 19 -4.84 5.09 3.13
CA ALA A 19 -5.13 3.67 3.27
C ALA A 19 -5.47 3.30 4.71
N LEU A 20 -4.71 3.79 5.71
CA LEU A 20 -4.97 3.56 7.13
C LEU A 20 -6.40 4.01 7.51
N GLY A 21 -6.80 5.20 7.07
CA GLY A 21 -8.11 5.77 7.37
C GLY A 21 -9.26 4.98 6.76
N ILE A 22 -9.11 4.53 5.49
CA ILE A 22 -10.14 3.75 4.78
C ILE A 22 -10.27 2.35 5.38
N LEU A 23 -9.16 1.62 5.54
CA LEU A 23 -9.18 0.24 6.06
C LEU A 23 -9.75 0.16 7.47
N ASN A 24 -9.45 1.13 8.33
CA ASN A 24 -9.99 1.17 9.70
C ASN A 24 -11.45 1.63 9.78
N ARG A 25 -12.14 1.93 8.66
CA ARG A 25 -13.61 2.07 8.66
C ARG A 25 -14.33 0.78 9.05
N LEU A 26 -13.64 -0.37 8.87
CA LEU A 26 -14.18 -1.67 9.23
C LEU A 26 -13.77 -2.16 10.63
N HIS A 27 -13.25 -1.27 11.50
CA HIS A 27 -12.76 -1.68 12.82
C HIS A 27 -13.84 -2.35 13.68
N ALA A 28 -15.10 -1.93 13.56
CA ALA A 28 -16.24 -2.55 14.26
C ALA A 28 -16.50 -4.02 13.82
N LYS A 29 -15.97 -4.40 12.63
CA LYS A 29 -16.02 -5.78 12.10
C LYS A 29 -14.71 -6.56 12.41
N GLY A 30 -13.87 -6.04 13.31
CA GLY A 30 -12.62 -6.67 13.74
C GLY A 30 -11.42 -6.42 12.81
N TRP A 31 -11.52 -5.48 11.86
CA TRP A 31 -10.39 -5.08 11.02
C TRP A 31 -9.49 -4.12 11.78
N LYS A 32 -8.16 -4.30 11.63
CA LYS A 32 -7.15 -3.41 12.22
C LYS A 32 -6.00 -3.24 11.24
N ALA A 33 -5.90 -2.06 10.66
CA ALA A 33 -4.72 -1.64 9.91
C ALA A 33 -3.77 -0.89 10.85
N HIS A 34 -2.49 -1.21 10.77
CA HIS A 34 -1.45 -0.72 11.68
C HIS A 34 -0.29 -0.10 10.89
N ILE A 35 0.18 1.04 11.34
CA ILE A 35 1.49 1.57 10.94
C ILE A 35 2.57 0.62 11.46
N THR A 36 3.32 0.04 10.53
CA THR A 36 4.31 -1.00 10.78
C THR A 36 5.67 -0.52 10.31
N SER A 37 6.67 -0.49 11.19
CA SER A 37 7.97 0.12 10.90
C SER A 37 9.12 -0.66 11.52
N PRO A 38 10.33 -0.62 10.91
CA PRO A 38 11.52 -1.23 11.49
C PRO A 38 11.99 -0.55 12.79
N THR A 39 11.70 0.74 12.95
CA THR A 39 12.10 1.53 14.12
C THR A 39 10.89 1.93 14.95
N PRO A 40 11.04 2.18 16.27
CA PRO A 40 9.93 2.61 17.14
C PRO A 40 9.26 3.90 16.67
N GLN A 41 10.01 4.79 16.04
CA GLN A 41 9.52 6.04 15.44
C GLN A 41 10.05 6.18 14.04
N VAL A 42 9.29 6.84 13.18
CA VAL A 42 9.68 7.26 11.83
C VAL A 42 9.19 8.67 11.58
N THR A 43 9.99 9.44 10.84
CA THR A 43 9.64 10.80 10.43
C THR A 43 9.33 10.81 8.94
N SER A 44 8.24 11.47 8.59
CA SER A 44 7.78 11.60 7.21
C SER A 44 8.66 12.54 6.39
N MET A 45 8.42 12.57 5.09
CA MET A 45 9.08 13.50 4.17
C MET A 45 8.79 14.98 4.48
N ASN A 46 7.68 15.27 5.17
CA ASN A 46 7.29 16.63 5.57
C ASN A 46 7.55 16.91 7.07
N GLY A 47 8.31 16.05 7.77
CA GLY A 47 8.76 16.29 9.15
C GLY A 47 7.79 15.82 10.25
N VAL A 48 6.73 15.06 9.91
CA VAL A 48 5.81 14.51 10.90
C VAL A 48 6.38 13.22 11.49
N THR A 49 6.68 13.22 12.79
CA THR A 49 7.16 12.03 13.49
C THR A 49 6.00 11.25 14.08
N ILE A 50 5.97 9.95 13.81
CA ILE A 50 4.95 9.03 14.33
C ILE A 50 5.59 7.84 15.05
N THR A 51 4.87 7.29 16.02
CA THR A 51 5.23 6.03 16.67
C THR A 51 4.59 4.87 15.93
N ARG A 52 5.38 3.82 15.64
CA ARG A 52 4.84 2.60 15.04
C ARG A 52 3.81 1.94 15.96
N GLN A 53 2.81 1.31 15.39
CA GLN A 53 1.83 0.52 16.11
C GLN A 53 2.27 -0.95 16.20
N LYS A 54 3.03 -1.42 15.22
CA LYS A 54 3.59 -2.77 15.15
C LYS A 54 5.04 -2.75 14.62
N PRO A 55 5.89 -3.71 15.04
CA PRO A 55 7.23 -3.88 14.45
C PRO A 55 7.13 -4.43 13.03
N LEU A 56 8.22 -4.28 12.24
CA LEU A 56 8.26 -4.69 10.82
C LEU A 56 7.91 -6.17 10.63
N GLU A 57 8.34 -7.02 11.56
CA GLU A 57 8.12 -8.47 11.53
C GLU A 57 6.64 -8.87 11.53
N PHE A 58 5.77 -8.00 12.05
CA PHE A 58 4.31 -8.20 12.01
C PHE A 58 3.78 -8.35 10.58
N ALA A 59 4.46 -7.80 9.58
CA ALA A 59 4.08 -7.96 8.18
C ALA A 59 3.99 -9.43 7.75
N ALA A 60 4.83 -10.31 8.31
CA ALA A 60 4.80 -11.74 8.00
C ALA A 60 3.55 -12.47 8.52
N GLU A 61 2.88 -11.94 9.54
CA GLU A 61 1.71 -12.52 10.19
C GLU A 61 0.39 -11.93 9.70
N ALA A 62 0.44 -10.73 9.11
CA ALA A 62 -0.73 -9.99 8.68
C ALA A 62 -1.51 -10.71 7.56
N ASP A 63 -2.82 -10.51 7.50
CA ASP A 63 -3.69 -11.00 6.41
C ASP A 63 -3.45 -10.23 5.11
N ALA A 64 -3.12 -8.94 5.23
CA ALA A 64 -2.72 -8.11 4.11
C ALA A 64 -1.57 -7.17 4.49
N VAL A 65 -0.80 -6.77 3.47
CA VAL A 65 0.32 -5.84 3.60
C VAL A 65 0.22 -4.76 2.52
N LEU A 66 0.32 -3.51 2.94
CA LEU A 66 0.49 -2.37 2.04
C LEU A 66 1.89 -1.82 2.24
N ILE A 67 2.69 -1.80 1.18
CA ILE A 67 4.01 -1.17 1.17
C ILE A 67 3.81 0.31 0.84
N GLY A 68 4.04 1.18 1.81
CA GLY A 68 3.99 2.63 1.63
C GLY A 68 5.15 3.16 0.80
N SER A 69 5.11 4.44 0.49
CA SER A 69 6.14 5.15 -0.26
C SER A 69 6.92 6.13 0.60
N GLY A 70 7.99 6.69 0.05
CA GLY A 70 8.76 7.75 0.69
C GLY A 70 10.02 8.13 -0.06
N ILE A 71 10.64 9.22 0.36
CA ILE A 71 11.84 9.76 -0.29
C ILE A 71 13.07 8.87 -0.16
N LYS A 72 13.09 7.95 0.83
CA LYS A 72 14.19 7.00 1.05
C LYS A 72 13.96 5.63 0.44
N THR A 73 12.88 5.43 -0.33
CA THR A 73 12.55 4.12 -0.91
C THR A 73 13.68 3.54 -1.75
N ARG A 74 14.41 4.38 -2.51
CA ARG A 74 15.53 3.91 -3.33
C ARG A 74 16.68 3.39 -2.49
N GLU A 75 17.01 4.04 -1.37
CA GLU A 75 18.04 3.60 -0.42
C GLU A 75 17.61 2.26 0.22
N ILE A 76 16.37 2.16 0.66
CA ILE A 76 15.80 0.94 1.25
C ILE A 76 15.83 -0.22 0.24
N ALA A 77 15.54 0.04 -1.04
CA ALA A 77 15.56 -0.95 -2.11
C ALA A 77 16.98 -1.49 -2.41
N GLN A 78 18.03 -0.81 -1.94
CA GLN A 78 19.44 -1.23 -2.04
C GLN A 78 19.93 -1.90 -0.74
N ASP A 79 19.21 -1.76 0.36
CA ASP A 79 19.56 -2.38 1.64
C ASP A 79 19.06 -3.82 1.70
N THR A 80 19.96 -4.77 1.35
CA THR A 80 19.65 -6.20 1.36
C THR A 80 19.27 -6.72 2.75
N ASN A 81 19.83 -6.13 3.83
CA ASN A 81 19.49 -6.51 5.20
C ASN A 81 18.09 -6.05 5.58
N MET A 82 17.66 -4.88 5.10
CA MET A 82 16.30 -4.40 5.28
C MET A 82 15.30 -5.25 4.48
N LEU A 83 15.59 -5.51 3.21
CA LEU A 83 14.73 -6.36 2.36
C LEU A 83 14.57 -7.77 2.94
N ALA A 84 15.63 -8.37 3.48
CA ALA A 84 15.58 -9.71 4.08
C ALA A 84 14.65 -9.80 5.31
N LYS A 85 14.33 -8.68 5.98
CA LYS A 85 13.37 -8.61 7.08
C LYS A 85 11.92 -8.56 6.60
N ILE A 86 11.68 -8.17 5.35
CA ILE A 86 10.33 -8.08 4.76
C ILE A 86 9.98 -9.44 4.17
N ARG A 87 9.28 -10.26 4.94
CA ARG A 87 8.87 -11.61 4.53
C ARG A 87 7.39 -11.61 4.20
N LEU A 88 7.07 -11.67 2.90
CA LEU A 88 5.71 -11.64 2.38
C LEU A 88 5.44 -12.90 1.54
N ASP A 89 4.21 -13.40 1.62
CA ASP A 89 3.77 -14.59 0.90
C ASP A 89 2.46 -14.28 0.12
N PRO A 90 2.54 -14.03 -1.21
CA PRO A 90 1.36 -13.75 -2.01
C PRO A 90 0.41 -14.94 -2.17
N ALA A 91 0.81 -16.16 -1.81
CA ALA A 91 -0.10 -17.30 -1.77
C ALA A 91 -1.10 -17.22 -0.60
N ARG A 92 -0.74 -16.49 0.47
CA ARG A 92 -1.54 -16.35 1.69
C ARG A 92 -2.05 -14.94 1.92
N GLN A 93 -1.26 -13.93 1.53
CA GLN A 93 -1.51 -12.52 1.86
C GLN A 93 -2.01 -11.74 0.65
N ILE A 94 -2.84 -10.75 0.89
CA ILE A 94 -3.12 -9.68 -0.07
C ILE A 94 -2.04 -8.61 0.08
N ILE A 95 -1.31 -8.33 -1.00
CA ILE A 95 -0.14 -7.44 -0.97
C ILE A 95 -0.35 -6.27 -1.94
N GLY A 96 -0.31 -5.06 -1.42
CA GLY A 96 -0.36 -3.84 -2.21
C GLY A 96 0.92 -3.02 -2.09
N ALA A 97 1.26 -2.28 -3.13
CA ALA A 97 2.32 -1.27 -3.06
C ALA A 97 1.85 0.07 -3.63
N GLN A 98 2.17 1.14 -2.92
CA GLN A 98 1.78 2.50 -3.27
C GLN A 98 2.99 3.29 -3.76
N CYS A 99 2.85 3.97 -4.90
CA CYS A 99 3.87 4.84 -5.47
C CYS A 99 5.26 4.16 -5.51
N SER A 100 6.27 4.75 -4.84
CA SER A 100 7.62 4.20 -4.80
C SER A 100 7.72 2.85 -4.07
N GLY A 101 6.73 2.47 -3.27
CA GLY A 101 6.64 1.14 -2.68
C GLY A 101 6.67 0.00 -3.72
N THR A 102 6.25 0.27 -4.96
CA THR A 102 6.35 -0.66 -6.08
C THR A 102 7.79 -1.09 -6.36
N LEU A 103 8.78 -0.22 -6.14
CA LEU A 103 10.19 -0.59 -6.26
C LEU A 103 10.59 -1.64 -5.23
N LEU A 104 10.11 -1.51 -3.98
CA LEU A 104 10.37 -2.53 -2.95
C LEU A 104 9.72 -3.87 -3.32
N LEU A 105 8.49 -3.84 -3.82
CA LEU A 105 7.78 -5.02 -4.29
C LEU A 105 8.53 -5.73 -5.43
N ALA A 106 9.11 -4.96 -6.37
CA ALA A 106 9.96 -5.47 -7.44
C ALA A 106 11.25 -6.11 -6.89
N LYS A 107 11.94 -5.44 -5.96
CA LYS A 107 13.16 -5.95 -5.33
C LYS A 107 12.94 -7.19 -4.46
N LEU A 108 11.75 -7.36 -3.92
CA LEU A 108 11.32 -8.58 -3.22
C LEU A 108 10.93 -9.72 -4.17
N GLY A 109 10.94 -9.50 -5.50
CA GLY A 109 10.59 -10.51 -6.50
C GLY A 109 9.10 -10.84 -6.58
N LEU A 110 8.23 -9.97 -6.06
CA LEU A 110 6.79 -10.25 -5.93
C LEU A 110 5.95 -9.79 -7.12
N ILE A 111 6.51 -9.02 -8.06
CA ILE A 111 5.83 -8.60 -9.29
C ILE A 111 6.17 -9.55 -10.46
N GLY A 112 7.42 -9.98 -10.58
CA GLY A 112 7.89 -10.77 -11.71
C GLY A 112 7.73 -10.03 -13.04
N SER A 113 7.12 -10.68 -14.02
CA SER A 113 6.83 -10.12 -15.35
C SER A 113 5.48 -9.41 -15.45
N LEU A 114 4.72 -9.32 -14.35
CA LEU A 114 3.40 -8.67 -14.35
C LEU A 114 3.55 -7.15 -14.54
N PRO A 115 2.64 -6.51 -15.29
CA PRO A 115 2.63 -5.06 -15.37
C PRO A 115 2.31 -4.44 -14.01
N ALA A 116 2.94 -3.29 -13.72
CA ALA A 116 2.73 -2.57 -12.47
C ALA A 116 2.63 -1.06 -12.72
N CYS A 117 2.03 -0.34 -11.81
CA CYS A 117 2.04 1.12 -11.80
C CYS A 117 2.82 1.66 -10.61
N THR A 118 3.32 2.88 -10.74
CA THR A 118 4.08 3.60 -9.73
C THR A 118 3.95 5.10 -9.97
N ASP A 119 4.55 5.94 -9.13
CA ASP A 119 4.63 7.38 -9.40
C ASP A 119 5.66 7.71 -10.49
N LEU A 120 5.52 8.91 -11.08
CA LEU A 120 6.36 9.34 -12.19
C LEU A 120 7.85 9.45 -11.83
N MET A 121 8.18 9.81 -10.60
CA MET A 121 9.58 9.97 -10.16
C MET A 121 10.27 8.62 -9.97
N THR A 122 9.54 7.61 -9.50
CA THR A 122 10.06 6.25 -9.26
C THR A 122 10.04 5.38 -10.52
N LYS A 123 9.22 5.72 -11.52
CA LYS A 123 9.05 4.96 -12.77
C LYS A 123 10.37 4.49 -13.39
N PRO A 124 11.43 5.33 -13.56
CA PRO A 124 12.70 4.88 -14.15
C PRO A 124 13.36 3.76 -13.36
N TRP A 125 13.30 3.80 -12.03
CA TRP A 125 13.93 2.80 -11.16
C TRP A 125 13.16 1.47 -11.13
N VAL A 126 11.83 1.53 -11.27
CA VAL A 126 10.99 0.34 -11.38
C VAL A 126 11.23 -0.36 -12.73
N ILE A 127 11.39 0.41 -13.82
CA ILE A 127 11.77 -0.12 -15.13
C ILE A 127 13.19 -0.75 -15.07
N GLU A 128 14.16 -0.07 -14.44
CA GLU A 128 15.52 -0.59 -14.23
C GLU A 128 15.51 -1.90 -13.42
N ALA A 129 14.55 -2.07 -12.52
CA ALA A 129 14.34 -3.31 -11.78
C ALA A 129 13.67 -4.43 -12.62
N GLY A 130 13.42 -4.21 -13.92
CA GLY A 130 12.91 -5.20 -14.87
C GLY A 130 11.37 -5.29 -14.93
N VAL A 131 10.66 -4.33 -14.36
CA VAL A 131 9.18 -4.32 -14.34
C VAL A 131 8.62 -3.57 -15.53
N ASN A 132 7.59 -4.12 -16.16
CA ASN A 132 6.80 -3.43 -17.18
C ASN A 132 5.86 -2.41 -16.51
N VAL A 133 6.22 -1.12 -16.55
CA VAL A 133 5.43 -0.05 -15.92
C VAL A 133 4.39 0.48 -16.89
N ILE A 134 3.13 0.45 -16.47
CA ILE A 134 1.97 0.96 -17.22
C ILE A 134 1.44 2.26 -16.60
N ASP A 135 0.86 3.12 -17.44
CA ASP A 135 0.32 4.42 -17.02
C ASP A 135 -1.16 4.30 -16.63
N THR A 136 -1.41 3.64 -15.50
CA THR A 136 -2.73 3.54 -14.88
C THR A 136 -2.62 3.89 -13.40
N PRO A 137 -3.69 4.39 -12.76
CA PRO A 137 -3.64 4.71 -11.33
C PRO A 137 -3.57 3.47 -10.44
N PHE A 138 -4.00 2.30 -10.96
CA PHE A 138 -4.06 1.06 -10.22
C PHE A 138 -4.02 -0.15 -11.16
N VAL A 139 -3.42 -1.24 -10.72
CA VAL A 139 -3.49 -2.55 -11.36
C VAL A 139 -3.34 -3.65 -10.33
N ALA A 140 -4.13 -4.72 -10.47
CA ALA A 140 -4.08 -5.89 -9.60
C ALA A 140 -3.94 -7.19 -10.40
N HIS A 141 -3.13 -8.11 -9.89
CA HIS A 141 -2.89 -9.44 -10.43
C HIS A 141 -2.99 -10.47 -9.30
N GLY A 142 -4.12 -11.17 -9.21
CA GLY A 142 -4.37 -12.11 -8.12
C GLY A 142 -4.35 -11.41 -6.75
N ASN A 143 -3.37 -11.75 -5.92
CA ASN A 143 -3.20 -11.21 -4.58
C ASN A 143 -2.18 -10.06 -4.48
N VAL A 144 -1.66 -9.59 -5.62
CA VAL A 144 -0.69 -8.49 -5.67
C VAL A 144 -1.26 -7.33 -6.47
N ALA A 145 -1.14 -6.10 -5.94
CA ALA A 145 -1.59 -4.89 -6.62
C ALA A 145 -0.61 -3.75 -6.43
N THR A 146 -0.60 -2.82 -7.39
CA THR A 146 0.17 -1.59 -7.31
C THR A 146 -0.69 -0.37 -7.64
N ALA A 147 -0.38 0.77 -7.04
CA ALA A 147 -1.04 2.04 -7.33
C ALA A 147 -0.01 3.16 -7.50
N GLY A 148 -0.26 4.06 -8.45
CA GLY A 148 0.60 5.21 -8.77
C GLY A 148 -0.12 6.54 -8.58
N GLY A 149 0.55 7.47 -7.85
CA GLY A 149 -0.03 8.74 -7.43
C GLY A 149 -0.69 8.64 -6.04
N CYS A 150 -0.38 9.60 -5.15
CA CYS A 150 -0.74 9.49 -3.72
C CYS A 150 -2.23 9.26 -3.48
N LEU A 151 -3.11 9.91 -4.24
CA LEU A 151 -4.56 9.73 -4.10
C LEU A 151 -5.05 8.35 -4.58
N ALA A 152 -4.23 7.60 -5.34
CA ALA A 152 -4.55 6.23 -5.74
C ALA A 152 -4.49 5.22 -4.58
N SER A 153 -4.01 5.63 -3.39
CA SER A 153 -4.09 4.83 -2.16
C SER A 153 -5.51 4.36 -1.83
N GLN A 154 -6.51 5.12 -2.26
CA GLN A 154 -7.92 4.73 -2.11
C GLN A 154 -8.27 3.47 -2.91
N TYR A 155 -7.69 3.27 -4.10
CA TYR A 155 -7.93 2.08 -4.93
C TYR A 155 -7.36 0.82 -4.28
N LEU A 156 -6.13 0.91 -3.75
CA LEU A 156 -5.53 -0.18 -3.00
C LEU A 156 -6.37 -0.55 -1.77
N ALA A 157 -6.82 0.44 -1.01
CA ALA A 157 -7.63 0.20 0.18
C ALA A 157 -9.00 -0.43 -0.19
N ALA A 158 -9.68 0.07 -1.21
CA ALA A 158 -10.95 -0.48 -1.70
C ALA A 158 -10.77 -1.92 -2.20
N TRP A 159 -9.72 -2.18 -2.99
CA TRP A 159 -9.39 -3.51 -3.48
C TRP A 159 -9.09 -4.48 -2.33
N MET A 160 -8.29 -4.09 -1.34
CA MET A 160 -8.01 -4.93 -0.17
C MET A 160 -9.29 -5.29 0.58
N ILE A 161 -10.19 -4.32 0.78
CA ILE A 161 -11.48 -4.58 1.44
C ILE A 161 -12.32 -5.55 0.61
N ALA A 162 -12.43 -5.33 -0.70
CA ALA A 162 -13.22 -6.21 -1.57
C ALA A 162 -12.67 -7.64 -1.63
N ARG A 163 -11.34 -7.81 -1.53
CA ARG A 163 -10.65 -9.11 -1.59
C ARG A 163 -10.70 -9.90 -0.28
N LEU A 164 -10.60 -9.22 0.85
CA LEU A 164 -10.59 -9.85 2.19
C LEU A 164 -11.98 -9.94 2.82
N GLY A 165 -12.88 -9.07 2.41
CA GLY A 165 -14.26 -8.98 2.86
C GLY A 165 -15.22 -9.09 1.68
N THR A 166 -15.99 -8.02 1.46
CA THR A 166 -16.98 -7.94 0.40
C THR A 166 -16.90 -6.63 -0.38
N VAL A 167 -17.35 -6.64 -1.64
CA VAL A 167 -17.49 -5.43 -2.46
C VAL A 167 -18.36 -4.39 -1.75
N ARG A 168 -19.45 -4.81 -1.09
CA ARG A 168 -20.33 -3.91 -0.35
C ARG A 168 -19.60 -3.20 0.80
N GLU A 169 -18.72 -3.87 1.51
CA GLU A 169 -17.89 -3.24 2.55
C GLU A 169 -16.92 -2.21 1.98
N ALA A 170 -16.35 -2.49 0.80
CA ALA A 170 -15.54 -1.51 0.09
C ALA A 170 -16.36 -0.29 -0.34
N GLU A 171 -17.58 -0.49 -0.89
CA GLU A 171 -18.52 0.58 -1.21
C GLU A 171 -18.83 1.46 0.01
N GLU A 172 -19.20 0.85 1.14
CA GLU A 172 -19.54 1.55 2.38
C GLU A 172 -18.33 2.37 2.91
N ALA A 173 -17.13 1.79 2.92
CA ALA A 173 -15.92 2.46 3.35
C ALA A 173 -15.56 3.64 2.44
N MET A 174 -15.62 3.44 1.12
CA MET A 174 -15.37 4.49 0.13
C MET A 174 -16.42 5.60 0.18
N HIS A 175 -17.70 5.24 0.32
CA HIS A 175 -18.77 6.23 0.46
C HIS A 175 -18.59 7.11 1.70
N TYR A 176 -18.05 6.56 2.80
CA TYR A 176 -17.76 7.35 4.01
C TYR A 176 -16.72 8.44 3.74
N VAL A 177 -15.60 8.09 3.09
CA VAL A 177 -14.46 9.01 2.90
C VAL A 177 -14.59 9.92 1.68
N ALA A 178 -15.44 9.58 0.74
CA ALA A 178 -15.61 10.34 -0.49
C ALA A 178 -16.20 11.75 -0.24
N PRO A 179 -15.82 12.75 -1.05
CA PRO A 179 -16.32 14.11 -0.95
C PRO A 179 -17.85 14.18 -1.01
N VAL A 180 -18.42 15.05 -0.18
CA VAL A 180 -19.87 15.32 -0.20
C VAL A 180 -20.28 15.84 -1.59
N GLY A 181 -21.35 15.30 -2.14
CA GLY A 181 -21.83 15.61 -3.49
C GLY A 181 -21.19 14.80 -4.61
N GLN A 182 -20.12 14.02 -4.34
CA GLN A 182 -19.41 13.22 -5.35
C GLN A 182 -19.30 11.73 -4.97
N LYS A 183 -19.99 11.32 -3.91
CA LYS A 183 -19.82 10.00 -3.29
C LYS A 183 -19.98 8.83 -4.26
N GLN A 184 -21.04 8.83 -5.07
CA GLN A 184 -21.32 7.76 -6.03
C GLN A 184 -20.22 7.66 -7.10
N ALA A 185 -19.76 8.79 -7.61
CA ALA A 185 -18.68 8.82 -8.63
C ALA A 185 -17.37 8.26 -8.06
N TYR A 186 -17.01 8.64 -6.82
CA TYR A 186 -15.80 8.14 -6.17
C TYR A 186 -15.86 6.64 -5.87
N VAL A 187 -17.01 6.16 -5.38
CA VAL A 187 -17.23 4.72 -5.15
C VAL A 187 -17.10 3.95 -6.47
N ALA A 188 -17.82 4.39 -7.51
CA ALA A 188 -17.78 3.73 -8.81
C ALA A 188 -16.35 3.70 -9.40
N GLN A 189 -15.62 4.81 -9.30
CA GLN A 189 -14.24 4.89 -9.78
C GLN A 189 -13.30 3.95 -9.00
N ALA A 190 -13.44 3.87 -7.67
CA ALA A 190 -12.59 3.03 -6.84
C ALA A 190 -12.81 1.53 -7.06
N LEU A 191 -14.02 1.12 -7.45
CA LEU A 191 -14.36 -0.28 -7.70
C LEU A 191 -14.21 -0.71 -9.16
N ALA A 192 -14.07 0.24 -10.09
CA ALA A 192 -13.81 -0.03 -11.50
C ALA A 192 -12.30 -0.10 -11.84
N ALA A 193 -11.43 0.27 -10.89
CA ALA A 193 -9.99 0.35 -11.06
C ALA A 193 -9.27 -1.00 -11.03
#